data_9ebbcb620f0f6470ee1c3dfaa9fd29f1
#
_entry.id   9ebbcb620f0f6470ee1c3dfaa9fd29f1
#
_cell.length_a   1.000
_cell.length_b   1.000
_cell.length_c   1.000
_cell.angle_alpha   90.00
_cell.angle_beta   90.00
_cell.angle_gamma   90.00
#
_symmetry.space_group_name_H-M   'P 1'
#
loop_
_entity.id
_entity.type
_entity.pdbx_description
1 polymer ?
#
loop_
_entity_poly.entity_id
_entity_poly.type
_entity_poly.pdbx_seq_one_letter_code
_entity_poly.pdbx_strand_id
1 'polypeptide(L)'
;LNFRLPKKRLPKKIIFICIILISIILFIKYDQNGLKEREIINKGKYMSESLVADKEYDEAKKVVKTSFESIPEKKYNKVYNEVWDMLKTISYVPDGTKIVIDSLEKMRESDVKLSDECRFNIEKRLASVYIMDNNYSKAVDLTVKSIKLAEKLGNNYEKARLDVDLASIFLKIGGYETGEKLIKDSFKIDIDEGEKNGMVRLYAIINLAEIYVEEGEYDKAIEISSRIKDYKKFVNTDNYNDFDIMASIMQSNAYVGKNNIQKAKTFLEKADYLIKSDRTVYILDKDMYYYMAMGNLEYKSENYNSAIDNYKKSLEISTKRKLTQENIEKLN
;
A
#
# COMPACT_ATOMS: atom_id res chain seq x y z
N LEU A 1 5.29 68.02 5.56
CA LEU A 1 6.70 67.65 5.37
C LEU A 1 6.80 66.56 4.33
N ASN A 2 7.05 66.98 3.05
CA ASN A 2 7.27 66.03 1.94
C ASN A 2 8.73 65.56 1.99
N PHE A 3 8.99 64.39 2.52
CA PHE A 3 10.27 63.71 2.38
C PHE A 3 10.38 63.11 0.97
N ARG A 4 11.00 63.85 0.05
CA ARG A 4 11.51 63.31 -1.21
C ARG A 4 12.82 62.55 -0.90
N LEU A 5 12.77 61.24 -0.89
CA LEU A 5 13.98 60.41 -0.91
C LEU A 5 14.79 60.73 -2.20
N PRO A 6 16.10 60.99 -2.10
CA PRO A 6 16.91 61.21 -3.27
C PRO A 6 16.99 59.96 -4.12
N LYS A 7 16.54 60.00 -5.38
CA LYS A 7 16.72 58.97 -6.39
C LYS A 7 18.20 58.81 -6.78
N LYS A 8 19.06 58.36 -5.85
CA LYS A 8 20.39 57.89 -6.24
C LYS A 8 20.24 56.55 -6.93
N ARG A 9 20.39 56.51 -8.24
CA ARG A 9 20.52 55.24 -8.98
C ARG A 9 21.75 54.52 -8.43
N LEU A 10 21.55 53.32 -7.90
CA LEU A 10 22.65 52.43 -7.49
C LEU A 10 23.64 52.29 -8.67
N PRO A 11 24.95 52.37 -8.41
CA PRO A 11 25.96 52.17 -9.45
C PRO A 11 25.74 50.81 -10.14
N LYS A 12 25.86 50.76 -11.47
CA LYS A 12 25.66 49.54 -12.27
C LYS A 12 26.45 48.34 -11.74
N LYS A 13 27.67 48.59 -11.19
CA LYS A 13 28.49 47.54 -10.54
C LYS A 13 27.81 46.92 -9.32
N ILE A 14 27.14 47.75 -8.49
CA ILE A 14 26.44 47.25 -7.30
C ILE A 14 25.21 46.40 -7.72
N ILE A 15 24.47 46.86 -8.73
CA ILE A 15 23.33 46.09 -9.28
C ILE A 15 23.81 44.72 -9.81
N PHE A 16 24.93 44.70 -10.54
CA PHE A 16 25.50 43.45 -11.08
C PHE A 16 25.97 42.50 -9.97
N ILE A 17 26.62 43.01 -8.93
CA ILE A 17 27.02 42.21 -7.75
C ILE A 17 25.80 41.68 -7.03
N CYS A 18 24.73 42.45 -6.84
CA CYS A 18 23.49 42.00 -6.24
C CYS A 18 22.83 40.89 -7.07
N ILE A 19 22.82 40.99 -8.40
CA ILE A 19 22.28 39.94 -9.30
C ILE A 19 23.10 38.65 -9.15
N ILE A 20 24.42 38.73 -9.13
CA ILE A 20 25.29 37.57 -8.92
C ILE A 20 25.02 36.91 -7.56
N LEU A 21 24.97 37.73 -6.48
CA LEU A 21 24.69 37.21 -5.13
C LEU A 21 23.32 36.56 -5.05
N ILE A 22 22.29 37.17 -5.63
CA ILE A 22 20.95 36.60 -5.70
C ILE A 22 20.97 35.28 -6.49
N SER A 23 21.67 35.24 -7.63
CA SER A 23 21.81 34.00 -8.43
C SER A 23 22.54 32.90 -7.67
N ILE A 24 23.59 33.24 -6.91
CA ILE A 24 24.32 32.29 -6.05
C ILE A 24 23.41 31.79 -4.93
N ILE A 25 22.67 32.70 -4.26
CA ILE A 25 21.73 32.34 -3.20
C ILE A 25 20.60 31.41 -3.76
N LEU A 26 20.07 31.75 -4.92
CA LEU A 26 19.06 30.93 -5.60
C LEU A 26 19.63 29.56 -6.00
N PHE A 27 20.86 29.52 -6.51
CA PHE A 27 21.54 28.27 -6.87
C PHE A 27 21.82 27.40 -5.63
N ILE A 28 22.33 28.00 -4.54
CA ILE A 28 22.55 27.31 -3.26
C ILE A 28 21.20 26.76 -2.71
N LYS A 29 20.14 27.58 -2.75
CA LYS A 29 18.81 27.19 -2.32
C LYS A 29 18.22 26.09 -3.20
N TYR A 30 18.48 26.15 -4.51
CA TYR A 30 18.10 25.10 -5.48
C TYR A 30 18.82 23.80 -5.17
N ASP A 31 20.14 23.81 -4.98
CA ASP A 31 20.92 22.62 -4.63
C ASP A 31 20.56 22.09 -3.22
N GLN A 32 20.39 22.99 -2.22
CA GLN A 32 20.02 22.57 -0.86
C GLN A 32 18.66 21.87 -0.78
N ASN A 33 17.70 22.28 -1.59
CA ASN A 33 16.32 21.73 -1.56
C ASN A 33 16.15 20.46 -2.41
N GLY A 34 17.19 19.99 -3.10
CA GLY A 34 17.12 18.81 -3.97
C GLY A 34 16.25 19.03 -5.23
N LEU A 35 16.10 20.26 -5.69
CA LEU A 35 15.26 20.58 -6.86
C LEU A 35 15.79 19.94 -8.14
N LYS A 36 17.13 19.89 -8.31
CA LYS A 36 17.77 19.22 -9.44
C LYS A 36 17.49 17.71 -9.44
N GLU A 37 17.62 17.10 -8.28
CA GLU A 37 17.38 15.68 -8.09
C GLU A 37 15.90 15.35 -8.34
N ARG A 38 14.97 16.19 -7.88
CA ARG A 38 13.52 16.05 -8.16
C ARG A 38 13.21 16.12 -9.64
N GLU A 39 13.89 17.01 -10.39
CA GLU A 39 13.72 17.08 -11.83
C GLU A 39 14.14 15.79 -12.53
N ILE A 40 15.29 15.22 -12.15
CA ILE A 40 15.78 13.93 -12.66
C ILE A 40 14.80 12.81 -12.33
N ILE A 41 14.34 12.74 -11.08
CA ILE A 41 13.40 11.72 -10.59
C ILE A 41 12.07 11.81 -11.34
N ASN A 42 11.50 13.01 -11.47
CA ASN A 42 10.24 13.22 -12.17
C ASN A 42 10.35 12.83 -13.65
N LYS A 43 11.46 13.20 -14.32
CA LYS A 43 11.71 12.78 -15.69
C LYS A 43 11.80 11.25 -15.80
N GLY A 44 12.55 10.61 -14.90
CA GLY A 44 12.65 9.16 -14.83
C GLY A 44 11.29 8.49 -14.61
N LYS A 45 10.46 9.04 -13.70
CA LYS A 45 9.11 8.58 -13.44
C LYS A 45 8.23 8.64 -14.70
N TYR A 46 8.11 9.80 -15.34
CA TYR A 46 7.26 9.95 -16.53
C TYR A 46 7.72 9.07 -17.70
N MET A 47 9.04 8.95 -17.90
CA MET A 47 9.57 8.05 -18.92
C MET A 47 9.24 6.58 -18.61
N SER A 48 9.41 6.15 -17.35
CA SER A 48 9.09 4.76 -16.98
C SER A 48 7.59 4.46 -17.06
N GLU A 49 6.72 5.39 -16.66
CA GLU A 49 5.26 5.25 -16.82
C GLU A 49 4.87 5.05 -18.28
N SER A 50 5.44 5.83 -19.21
CA SER A 50 5.21 5.68 -20.65
C SER A 50 5.70 4.32 -21.15
N LEU A 51 6.93 3.92 -20.80
CA LEU A 51 7.51 2.64 -21.23
C LEU A 51 6.74 1.44 -20.68
N VAL A 52 6.25 1.52 -19.43
CA VAL A 52 5.40 0.47 -18.86
C VAL A 52 4.07 0.37 -19.60
N ALA A 53 3.46 1.50 -19.98
CA ALA A 53 2.24 1.51 -20.78
C ALA A 53 2.43 0.87 -22.18
N ASP A 54 3.62 1.07 -22.75
CA ASP A 54 4.02 0.47 -24.04
C ASP A 54 4.58 -0.97 -23.89
N LYS A 55 4.59 -1.52 -22.66
CA LYS A 55 5.14 -2.84 -22.30
C LYS A 55 6.65 -2.98 -22.52
N GLU A 56 7.38 -1.89 -22.60
CA GLU A 56 8.84 -1.85 -22.70
C GLU A 56 9.48 -1.92 -21.29
N TYR A 57 9.27 -3.04 -20.58
CA TYR A 57 9.59 -3.17 -19.17
C TYR A 57 11.08 -3.08 -18.86
N ASP A 58 11.95 -3.60 -19.72
CA ASP A 58 13.40 -3.57 -19.51
C ASP A 58 13.95 -2.15 -19.62
N GLU A 59 13.48 -1.37 -20.58
CA GLU A 59 13.85 0.04 -20.70
C GLU A 59 13.27 0.86 -19.54
N ALA A 60 12.05 0.57 -19.08
CA ALA A 60 11.47 1.20 -17.91
C ALA A 60 12.32 0.95 -16.65
N LYS A 61 12.72 -0.30 -16.41
CA LYS A 61 13.62 -0.69 -15.30
C LYS A 61 14.97 0.03 -15.39
N LYS A 62 15.56 0.10 -16.58
CA LYS A 62 16.83 0.78 -16.82
C LYS A 62 16.75 2.29 -16.57
N VAL A 63 15.70 2.94 -17.03
CA VAL A 63 15.43 4.37 -16.79
C VAL A 63 15.34 4.64 -15.28
N VAL A 64 14.53 3.87 -14.55
CA VAL A 64 14.38 4.03 -13.11
C VAL A 64 15.70 3.81 -12.37
N LYS A 65 16.42 2.72 -12.68
CA LYS A 65 17.71 2.40 -12.07
C LYS A 65 18.73 3.52 -12.31
N THR A 66 18.89 3.97 -13.56
CA THR A 66 19.85 5.04 -13.91
C THR A 66 19.49 6.35 -13.24
N SER A 67 18.19 6.69 -13.20
CA SER A 67 17.71 7.91 -12.51
C SER A 67 18.01 7.85 -11.02
N PHE A 68 17.75 6.71 -10.37
CA PHE A 68 18.07 6.52 -8.95
C PHE A 68 19.57 6.60 -8.66
N GLU A 69 20.40 5.93 -9.46
CA GLU A 69 21.87 5.93 -9.30
C GLU A 69 22.51 7.31 -9.47
N SER A 70 21.84 8.21 -10.17
CA SER A 70 22.30 9.58 -10.34
C SER A 70 22.04 10.50 -9.13
N ILE A 71 21.29 10.03 -8.12
CA ILE A 71 20.94 10.80 -6.92
C ILE A 71 22.06 10.67 -5.88
N PRO A 72 22.71 11.76 -5.49
CA PRO A 72 23.70 11.73 -4.42
C PRO A 72 23.05 11.34 -3.08
N GLU A 73 23.67 10.44 -2.32
CA GLU A 73 23.13 9.95 -1.04
C GLU A 73 22.79 11.07 -0.06
N LYS A 74 23.62 12.11 0.01
CA LYS A 74 23.36 13.32 0.85
C LYS A 74 22.02 14.01 0.58
N LYS A 75 21.35 13.67 -0.52
CA LYS A 75 20.04 14.23 -0.89
C LYS A 75 18.87 13.33 -0.48
N TYR A 76 19.10 12.10 -0.05
CA TYR A 76 18.03 11.13 0.28
C TYR A 76 16.98 11.70 1.23
N ASN A 77 17.38 12.40 2.30
CA ASN A 77 16.45 13.07 3.21
C ASN A 77 15.53 14.14 2.54
N LYS A 78 15.86 14.58 1.34
CA LYS A 78 15.12 15.64 0.64
C LYS A 78 14.20 15.11 -0.45
N VAL A 79 14.47 13.90 -0.97
CA VAL A 79 13.83 13.39 -2.19
C VAL A 79 13.25 11.97 -2.04
N TYR A 80 13.20 11.41 -0.81
CA TYR A 80 12.79 10.01 -0.61
C TYR A 80 11.35 9.72 -1.08
N ASN A 81 10.45 10.69 -0.99
CA ASN A 81 9.08 10.52 -1.47
C ASN A 81 9.02 10.46 -3.00
N GLU A 82 9.71 11.36 -3.66
CA GLU A 82 9.78 11.40 -5.12
C GLU A 82 10.52 10.17 -5.67
N VAL A 83 11.58 9.71 -4.97
CA VAL A 83 12.24 8.43 -5.30
C VAL A 83 11.26 7.28 -5.23
N TRP A 84 10.47 7.20 -4.17
CA TRP A 84 9.44 6.17 -4.06
C TRP A 84 8.42 6.26 -5.20
N ASP A 85 7.94 7.45 -5.51
CA ASP A 85 6.96 7.64 -6.59
C ASP A 85 7.48 7.21 -7.97
N MET A 86 8.79 7.31 -8.18
CA MET A 86 9.45 6.75 -9.35
C MET A 86 9.61 5.24 -9.26
N LEU A 87 10.13 4.71 -8.15
CA LEU A 87 10.36 3.27 -7.98
C LEU A 87 9.09 2.45 -8.11
N LYS A 88 7.97 2.95 -7.59
CA LYS A 88 6.70 2.21 -7.64
C LYS A 88 6.18 2.01 -9.07
N THR A 89 6.63 2.79 -10.06
CA THR A 89 6.21 2.62 -11.47
C THR A 89 6.61 1.26 -12.04
N ILE A 90 7.69 0.67 -11.50
CA ILE A 90 8.21 -0.64 -11.90
C ILE A 90 7.97 -1.74 -10.86
N SER A 91 7.32 -1.46 -9.74
CA SER A 91 7.15 -2.46 -8.65
C SER A 91 6.29 -3.66 -9.06
N TYR A 92 5.47 -3.52 -10.09
CA TYR A 92 4.55 -4.56 -10.58
C TYR A 92 4.97 -5.13 -11.95
N VAL A 93 6.11 -4.72 -12.49
CA VAL A 93 6.65 -5.31 -13.71
C VAL A 93 7.64 -6.44 -13.40
N PRO A 94 7.88 -7.38 -14.32
CA PRO A 94 8.82 -8.48 -14.11
C PRO A 94 10.17 -7.99 -13.61
N ASP A 95 10.73 -8.63 -12.59
CA ASP A 95 11.98 -8.28 -11.90
C ASP A 95 12.06 -6.83 -11.34
N GLY A 96 11.02 -6.03 -11.51
CA GLY A 96 10.98 -4.66 -11.02
C GLY A 96 11.04 -4.59 -9.50
N THR A 97 10.36 -5.50 -8.81
CA THR A 97 10.36 -5.62 -7.35
C THR A 97 11.79 -5.68 -6.78
N LYS A 98 12.68 -6.45 -7.43
CA LYS A 98 14.08 -6.57 -7.01
C LYS A 98 14.81 -5.22 -7.08
N ILE A 99 14.64 -4.47 -8.17
CA ILE A 99 15.27 -3.14 -8.33
C ILE A 99 14.75 -2.17 -7.25
N VAL A 100 13.45 -2.25 -6.94
CA VAL A 100 12.84 -1.44 -5.88
C VAL A 100 13.46 -1.78 -4.51
N ILE A 101 13.58 -3.07 -4.19
CA ILE A 101 14.22 -3.54 -2.95
C ILE A 101 15.66 -3.03 -2.89
N ASP A 102 16.48 -3.30 -3.91
CA ASP A 102 17.90 -2.93 -3.94
C ASP A 102 18.07 -1.41 -3.78
N SER A 103 17.21 -0.60 -4.41
CA SER A 103 17.26 0.86 -4.31
C SER A 103 16.91 1.36 -2.92
N LEU A 104 15.85 0.84 -2.32
CA LEU A 104 15.41 1.24 -0.97
C LEU A 104 16.39 0.74 0.11
N GLU A 105 16.95 -0.47 -0.05
CA GLU A 105 18.00 -0.98 0.84
C GLU A 105 19.27 -0.12 0.74
N LYS A 106 19.70 0.28 -0.46
CA LYS A 106 20.81 1.21 -0.64
C LYS A 106 20.56 2.55 0.07
N MET A 107 19.34 3.08 0.00
CA MET A 107 19.00 4.30 0.75
C MET A 107 19.07 4.07 2.26
N ARG A 108 18.56 2.94 2.75
CA ARG A 108 18.52 2.59 4.17
C ARG A 108 19.91 2.39 4.77
N GLU A 109 20.83 1.78 4.00
CA GLU A 109 22.18 1.42 4.39
C GLU A 109 23.23 2.48 4.08
N SER A 110 22.82 3.61 3.49
CA SER A 110 23.74 4.71 3.17
C SER A 110 24.42 5.28 4.41
N ASP A 111 25.65 5.79 4.25
CA ASP A 111 26.42 6.44 5.30
C ASP A 111 25.81 7.77 5.77
N VAL A 112 24.78 8.25 5.06
CA VAL A 112 24.10 9.50 5.41
C VAL A 112 23.14 9.27 6.58
N LYS A 113 23.24 10.11 7.61
CA LYS A 113 22.26 10.10 8.70
C LYS A 113 20.87 10.46 8.17
N LEU A 114 20.03 9.48 8.03
CA LEU A 114 18.64 9.66 7.65
C LEU A 114 17.84 10.26 8.83
N SER A 115 16.93 11.18 8.52
CA SER A 115 15.92 11.63 9.48
C SER A 115 14.98 10.49 9.86
N ASP A 116 14.37 10.56 11.05
CA ASP A 116 13.41 9.54 11.48
C ASP A 116 12.23 9.42 10.49
N GLU A 117 11.78 10.53 9.92
CA GLU A 117 10.73 10.54 8.91
C GLU A 117 11.16 9.84 7.60
N CYS A 118 12.37 10.13 7.12
CA CYS A 118 12.91 9.48 5.92
C CYS A 118 13.08 7.98 6.17
N ARG A 119 13.68 7.59 7.30
CA ARG A 119 13.83 6.19 7.71
C ARG A 119 12.49 5.47 7.82
N PHE A 120 11.52 6.09 8.50
CA PHE A 120 10.15 5.58 8.61
C PHE A 120 9.55 5.28 7.23
N ASN A 121 9.65 6.22 6.31
CA ASN A 121 9.07 6.03 4.97
C ASN A 121 9.79 4.95 4.16
N ILE A 122 11.11 4.84 4.27
CA ILE A 122 11.89 3.80 3.59
C ILE A 122 11.53 2.42 4.16
N GLU A 123 11.56 2.24 5.48
CA GLU A 123 11.28 0.94 6.12
C GLU A 123 9.85 0.48 5.87
N LYS A 124 8.87 1.37 5.96
CA LYS A 124 7.46 1.08 5.65
C LYS A 124 7.28 0.60 4.20
N ARG A 125 7.96 1.22 3.26
CA ARG A 125 7.88 0.87 1.83
C ARG A 125 8.60 -0.43 1.53
N LEU A 126 9.76 -0.65 2.12
CA LEU A 126 10.46 -1.92 2.05
C LEU A 126 9.63 -3.07 2.59
N ALA A 127 8.97 -2.87 3.75
CA ALA A 127 8.07 -3.88 4.31
C ALA A 127 6.98 -4.28 3.30
N SER A 128 6.34 -3.28 2.67
CA SER A 128 5.29 -3.53 1.66
C SER A 128 5.83 -4.30 0.44
N VAL A 129 7.04 -3.96 -0.02
CA VAL A 129 7.65 -4.64 -1.18
C VAL A 129 8.09 -6.06 -0.82
N TYR A 130 8.59 -6.30 0.40
CA TYR A 130 8.91 -7.65 0.86
C TYR A 130 7.66 -8.53 1.06
N ILE A 131 6.48 -7.95 1.37
CA ILE A 131 5.21 -8.69 1.34
C ILE A 131 4.91 -9.17 -0.08
N MET A 132 5.09 -8.31 -1.10
CA MET A 132 4.90 -8.68 -2.51
C MET A 132 5.88 -9.76 -2.96
N ASP A 133 7.10 -9.75 -2.43
CA ASP A 133 8.16 -10.75 -2.67
C ASP A 133 7.99 -12.04 -1.83
N ASN A 134 6.90 -12.14 -1.05
CA ASN A 134 6.64 -13.23 -0.10
C ASN A 134 7.73 -13.42 0.98
N ASN A 135 8.59 -12.42 1.18
CA ASN A 135 9.60 -12.43 2.25
C ASN A 135 9.01 -11.89 3.55
N TYR A 136 8.10 -12.68 4.13
CA TYR A 136 7.36 -12.27 5.33
C TYR A 136 8.27 -12.01 6.54
N SER A 137 9.40 -12.72 6.68
CA SER A 137 10.34 -12.48 7.78
C SER A 137 10.90 -11.07 7.77
N LYS A 138 11.40 -10.60 6.62
CA LYS A 138 11.88 -9.22 6.47
C LYS A 138 10.75 -8.20 6.58
N ALA A 139 9.57 -8.53 6.02
CA ALA A 139 8.40 -7.68 6.12
C ALA A 139 7.99 -7.42 7.59
N VAL A 140 7.96 -8.47 8.43
CA VAL A 140 7.68 -8.35 9.88
C VAL A 140 8.70 -7.44 10.56
N ASP A 141 10.02 -7.71 10.38
CA ASP A 141 11.08 -6.91 11.02
C ASP A 141 10.97 -5.41 10.66
N LEU A 142 10.79 -5.11 9.39
CA LEU A 142 10.67 -3.73 8.92
C LEU A 142 9.37 -3.06 9.36
N THR A 143 8.24 -3.80 9.40
CA THR A 143 6.99 -3.25 9.90
C THR A 143 7.09 -2.93 11.38
N VAL A 144 7.70 -3.79 12.19
CA VAL A 144 7.95 -3.53 13.62
C VAL A 144 8.84 -2.29 13.82
N LYS A 145 9.89 -2.13 13.01
CA LYS A 145 10.73 -0.92 13.05
C LYS A 145 9.94 0.32 12.66
N SER A 146 9.09 0.23 11.64
CA SER A 146 8.22 1.33 11.21
C SER A 146 7.22 1.73 12.29
N ILE A 147 6.64 0.77 13.02
CA ILE A 147 5.75 1.04 14.17
C ILE A 147 6.47 1.86 15.23
N LYS A 148 7.70 1.46 15.61
CA LYS A 148 8.50 2.20 16.60
C LYS A 148 8.83 3.62 16.14
N LEU A 149 9.08 3.81 14.86
CA LEU A 149 9.33 5.13 14.29
C LEU A 149 8.04 5.97 14.25
N ALA A 150 6.89 5.38 13.90
CA ALA A 150 5.59 6.05 13.96
C ALA A 150 5.28 6.52 15.39
N GLU A 151 5.53 5.70 16.39
CA GLU A 151 5.41 6.07 17.83
C GLU A 151 6.33 7.24 18.20
N LYS A 152 7.61 7.17 17.81
CA LYS A 152 8.58 8.25 18.04
C LYS A 152 8.18 9.57 17.40
N LEU A 153 7.55 9.49 16.21
CA LEU A 153 7.05 10.65 15.46
C LEU A 153 5.68 11.14 15.95
N GLY A 154 5.05 10.47 16.92
CA GLY A 154 3.72 10.80 17.42
C GLY A 154 2.60 10.57 16.36
N ASN A 155 2.85 9.71 15.37
CA ASN A 155 1.91 9.47 14.28
C ASN A 155 1.01 8.26 14.59
N ASN A 156 -0.05 8.51 15.37
CA ASN A 156 -1.01 7.49 15.80
C ASN A 156 -1.72 6.82 14.61
N TYR A 157 -2.04 7.58 13.55
CA TYR A 157 -2.66 7.02 12.35
C TYR A 157 -1.76 5.95 11.69
N GLU A 158 -0.50 6.28 11.43
CA GLU A 158 0.42 5.33 10.80
C GLU A 158 0.73 4.15 11.73
N LYS A 159 0.80 4.37 13.04
CA LYS A 159 0.94 3.28 14.01
C LYS A 159 -0.21 2.29 13.89
N ALA A 160 -1.46 2.76 13.99
CA ALA A 160 -2.63 1.88 13.91
C ALA A 160 -2.73 1.16 12.56
N ARG A 161 -2.39 1.84 11.47
CA ARG A 161 -2.36 1.25 10.13
C ARG A 161 -1.31 0.14 10.03
N LEU A 162 -0.12 0.38 10.55
CA LEU A 162 0.97 -0.61 10.54
C LEU A 162 0.68 -1.81 11.45
N ASP A 163 -0.01 -1.61 12.58
CA ASP A 163 -0.48 -2.72 13.41
C ASP A 163 -1.44 -3.64 12.63
N VAL A 164 -2.35 -3.06 11.83
CA VAL A 164 -3.25 -3.81 10.95
C VAL A 164 -2.48 -4.48 9.80
N ASP A 165 -1.53 -3.80 9.18
CA ASP A 165 -0.66 -4.37 8.13
C ASP A 165 0.14 -5.56 8.69
N LEU A 166 0.71 -5.42 9.90
CA LEU A 166 1.45 -6.50 10.58
C LEU A 166 0.55 -7.69 10.92
N ALA A 167 -0.68 -7.43 11.38
CA ALA A 167 -1.67 -8.48 11.61
C ALA A 167 -2.00 -9.27 10.32
N SER A 168 -2.12 -8.58 9.19
CA SER A 168 -2.33 -9.20 7.88
C SER A 168 -1.14 -10.10 7.46
N ILE A 169 0.08 -9.75 7.83
CA ILE A 169 1.25 -10.61 7.61
C ILE A 169 1.14 -11.86 8.50
N PHE A 170 0.82 -11.69 9.78
CA PHE A 170 0.64 -12.83 10.70
C PHE A 170 -0.48 -13.75 10.26
N LEU A 171 -1.60 -13.22 9.75
CA LEU A 171 -2.66 -14.04 9.16
C LEU A 171 -2.13 -14.94 8.04
N LYS A 172 -1.30 -14.40 7.13
CA LYS A 172 -0.70 -15.17 6.01
C LYS A 172 0.24 -16.28 6.45
N ILE A 173 0.87 -16.16 7.62
CA ILE A 173 1.82 -17.15 8.15
C ILE A 173 1.23 -18.00 9.29
N GLY A 174 -0.10 -17.90 9.54
CA GLY A 174 -0.80 -18.69 10.56
C GLY A 174 -0.62 -18.20 12.00
N GLY A 175 -0.12 -16.99 12.19
CA GLY A 175 0.07 -16.40 13.53
C GLY A 175 -1.18 -15.68 14.05
N TYR A 176 -2.32 -16.36 14.10
CA TYR A 176 -3.65 -15.80 14.35
C TYR A 176 -3.75 -15.07 15.69
N GLU A 177 -3.28 -15.65 16.78
CA GLU A 177 -3.30 -15.03 18.12
C GLU A 177 -2.57 -13.67 18.12
N THR A 178 -1.40 -13.60 17.49
CA THR A 178 -0.62 -12.35 17.39
C THR A 178 -1.36 -11.34 16.51
N GLY A 179 -1.92 -11.79 15.38
CA GLY A 179 -2.71 -10.96 14.48
C GLY A 179 -3.94 -10.36 15.17
N GLU A 180 -4.70 -11.19 15.91
CA GLU A 180 -5.85 -10.75 16.69
C GLU A 180 -5.47 -9.67 17.72
N LYS A 181 -4.39 -9.91 18.45
CA LYS A 181 -3.89 -8.94 19.45
C LYS A 181 -3.54 -7.60 18.83
N LEU A 182 -2.77 -7.61 17.75
CA LEU A 182 -2.38 -6.39 17.03
C LEU A 182 -3.60 -5.58 16.56
N ILE A 183 -4.62 -6.25 16.02
CA ILE A 183 -5.85 -5.58 15.57
C ILE A 183 -6.60 -5.00 16.77
N LYS A 184 -6.77 -5.76 17.85
CA LYS A 184 -7.43 -5.27 19.08
C LYS A 184 -6.69 -4.08 19.66
N ASP A 185 -5.38 -4.08 19.65
CA ASP A 185 -4.57 -2.95 20.13
C ASP A 185 -4.68 -1.74 19.18
N SER A 186 -4.75 -1.94 17.87
CA SER A 186 -4.97 -0.86 16.91
C SER A 186 -6.30 -0.12 17.15
N PHE A 187 -7.36 -0.82 17.58
CA PHE A 187 -8.65 -0.19 17.90
C PHE A 187 -8.60 0.74 19.13
N LYS A 188 -7.62 0.55 20.02
CA LYS A 188 -7.43 1.40 21.21
C LYS A 188 -6.68 2.69 20.91
N ILE A 189 -6.03 2.78 19.74
CA ILE A 189 -5.28 3.97 19.36
C ILE A 189 -6.28 5.06 18.97
N ASP A 190 -6.12 6.22 19.60
CA ASP A 190 -6.90 7.41 19.26
C ASP A 190 -6.38 8.00 17.95
N ILE A 191 -7.25 8.05 16.95
CA ILE A 191 -6.99 8.58 15.62
C ILE A 191 -8.12 9.55 15.29
N ASP A 192 -7.78 10.71 14.75
CA ASP A 192 -8.76 11.69 14.30
C ASP A 192 -9.80 11.07 13.36
N GLU A 193 -11.09 11.42 13.56
CA GLU A 193 -12.17 10.96 12.71
C GLU A 193 -11.99 11.44 11.26
N GLY A 194 -12.21 10.55 10.30
CA GLY A 194 -12.12 10.86 8.88
C GLY A 194 -11.98 9.61 8.01
N GLU A 195 -11.91 9.81 6.70
CA GLU A 195 -11.87 8.72 5.72
C GLU A 195 -10.68 7.77 5.98
N LYS A 196 -9.49 8.31 6.27
CA LYS A 196 -8.30 7.50 6.56
C LYS A 196 -8.50 6.59 7.77
N ASN A 197 -9.10 7.11 8.85
CA ASN A 197 -9.42 6.31 10.03
C ASN A 197 -10.47 5.25 9.68
N GLY A 198 -11.54 5.63 8.99
CA GLY A 198 -12.56 4.69 8.51
C GLY A 198 -11.95 3.53 7.74
N MET A 199 -11.04 3.81 6.82
CA MET A 199 -10.33 2.80 6.02
C MET A 199 -9.51 1.84 6.91
N VAL A 200 -8.71 2.34 7.84
CA VAL A 200 -7.92 1.49 8.76
C VAL A 200 -8.83 0.57 9.57
N ARG A 201 -9.95 1.10 10.08
CA ARG A 201 -10.92 0.32 10.87
C ARG A 201 -11.61 -0.76 10.02
N LEU A 202 -11.96 -0.46 8.78
CA LEU A 202 -12.55 -1.44 7.86
C LEU A 202 -11.57 -2.57 7.55
N TYR A 203 -10.29 -2.29 7.25
CA TYR A 203 -9.27 -3.32 7.10
C TYR A 203 -9.09 -4.15 8.36
N ALA A 204 -9.04 -3.51 9.53
CA ALA A 204 -8.95 -4.20 10.81
C ALA A 204 -10.12 -5.19 11.02
N ILE A 205 -11.34 -4.76 10.72
CA ILE A 205 -12.54 -5.60 10.81
C ILE A 205 -12.44 -6.82 9.89
N ILE A 206 -12.07 -6.63 8.62
CA ILE A 206 -11.97 -7.74 7.66
C ILE A 206 -10.89 -8.73 8.08
N ASN A 207 -9.69 -8.26 8.43
CA ASN A 207 -8.61 -9.14 8.89
C ASN A 207 -9.00 -9.91 10.17
N LEU A 208 -9.69 -9.26 11.10
CA LEU A 208 -10.14 -9.92 12.33
C LEU A 208 -11.25 -10.95 12.05
N ALA A 209 -12.16 -10.66 11.12
CA ALA A 209 -13.18 -11.59 10.71
C ALA A 209 -12.56 -12.83 10.04
N GLU A 210 -11.53 -12.64 9.21
CA GLU A 210 -10.78 -13.74 8.57
C GLU A 210 -10.08 -14.60 9.62
N ILE A 211 -9.38 -13.99 10.59
CA ILE A 211 -8.76 -14.70 11.72
C ILE A 211 -9.80 -15.58 12.44
N TYR A 212 -10.94 -15.02 12.80
CA TYR A 212 -11.98 -15.76 13.51
C TYR A 212 -12.60 -16.90 12.67
N VAL A 213 -12.68 -16.73 11.34
CA VAL A 213 -13.10 -17.83 10.45
C VAL A 213 -12.07 -18.96 10.47
N GLU A 214 -10.77 -18.65 10.37
CA GLU A 214 -9.68 -19.63 10.39
C GLU A 214 -9.56 -20.37 11.73
N GLU A 215 -9.85 -19.68 12.85
CA GLU A 215 -9.86 -20.27 14.18
C GLU A 215 -11.17 -21.05 14.51
N GLY A 216 -12.18 -21.00 13.63
CA GLY A 216 -13.48 -21.62 13.85
C GLY A 216 -14.40 -20.87 14.82
N GLU A 217 -14.04 -19.63 15.16
CA GLU A 217 -14.81 -18.75 16.04
C GLU A 217 -15.90 -17.99 15.26
N TYR A 218 -16.77 -18.76 14.61
CA TYR A 218 -17.71 -18.25 13.61
C TYR A 218 -18.68 -17.18 14.12
N ASP A 219 -19.11 -17.25 15.38
CA ASP A 219 -19.99 -16.22 15.95
C ASP A 219 -19.27 -14.89 16.08
N LYS A 220 -18.00 -14.89 16.49
CA LYS A 220 -17.17 -13.70 16.54
C LYS A 220 -16.91 -13.14 15.13
N ALA A 221 -16.68 -14.01 14.14
CA ALA A 221 -16.51 -13.59 12.74
C ALA A 221 -17.74 -12.85 12.21
N ILE A 222 -18.95 -13.38 12.48
CA ILE A 222 -20.22 -12.76 12.09
C ILE A 222 -20.41 -11.43 12.79
N GLU A 223 -20.17 -11.37 14.10
CA GLU A 223 -20.29 -10.15 14.89
C GLU A 223 -19.38 -9.04 14.38
N ILE A 224 -18.05 -9.32 14.29
CA ILE A 224 -17.09 -8.30 13.91
C ILE A 224 -17.30 -7.83 12.47
N SER A 225 -17.56 -8.72 11.52
CA SER A 225 -17.80 -8.36 10.12
C SER A 225 -19.05 -7.49 9.94
N SER A 226 -20.06 -7.65 10.81
CA SER A 226 -21.27 -6.82 10.79
C SER A 226 -21.00 -5.36 11.16
N ARG A 227 -19.88 -5.05 11.83
CA ARG A 227 -19.52 -3.71 12.29
C ARG A 227 -19.00 -2.80 11.19
N ILE A 228 -18.75 -3.28 9.98
CA ILE A 228 -18.38 -2.40 8.85
C ILE A 228 -19.37 -1.25 8.66
N LYS A 229 -20.67 -1.48 8.93
CA LYS A 229 -21.72 -0.45 8.84
C LYS A 229 -21.47 0.78 9.71
N ASP A 230 -20.75 0.61 10.84
CA ASP A 230 -20.45 1.69 11.78
C ASP A 230 -19.49 2.71 11.15
N TYR A 231 -18.75 2.32 10.12
CA TYR A 231 -17.75 3.12 9.43
C TYR A 231 -18.20 3.65 8.06
N LYS A 232 -19.40 3.27 7.60
CA LYS A 232 -19.95 3.70 6.30
C LYS A 232 -19.91 5.22 6.09
N LYS A 233 -20.19 6.00 7.14
CA LYS A 233 -20.22 7.46 7.08
C LYS A 233 -18.83 8.11 6.90
N PHE A 234 -17.75 7.37 7.14
CA PHE A 234 -16.37 7.88 7.11
C PHE A 234 -15.63 7.58 5.80
N VAL A 235 -16.24 6.81 4.90
CA VAL A 235 -15.60 6.39 3.64
C VAL A 235 -16.53 6.65 2.48
N ASN A 236 -15.98 6.85 1.27
CA ASN A 236 -16.81 6.98 0.08
C ASN A 236 -17.56 5.67 -0.23
N THR A 237 -18.62 5.77 -1.04
CA THR A 237 -19.50 4.62 -1.32
C THR A 237 -18.76 3.47 -2.00
N ASP A 238 -17.87 3.77 -2.93
CA ASP A 238 -17.17 2.75 -3.69
C ASP A 238 -16.23 1.95 -2.79
N ASN A 239 -15.42 2.64 -1.98
CA ASN A 239 -14.56 1.99 -1.00
C ASN A 239 -15.37 1.17 0.01
N TYR A 240 -16.53 1.70 0.46
CA TYR A 240 -17.39 0.96 1.39
C TYR A 240 -17.94 -0.32 0.76
N ASN A 241 -18.35 -0.29 -0.52
CA ASN A 241 -18.89 -1.45 -1.21
C ASN A 241 -17.87 -2.60 -1.27
N ASP A 242 -16.61 -2.32 -1.52
CA ASP A 242 -15.56 -3.33 -1.51
C ASP A 242 -15.42 -4.02 -0.14
N PHE A 243 -15.49 -3.26 0.95
CA PHE A 243 -15.49 -3.84 2.29
C PHE A 243 -16.78 -4.59 2.61
N ASP A 244 -17.94 -4.15 2.09
CA ASP A 244 -19.21 -4.86 2.28
C ASP A 244 -19.23 -6.19 1.52
N ILE A 245 -18.59 -6.27 0.35
CA ILE A 245 -18.33 -7.52 -0.37
C ILE A 245 -17.49 -8.47 0.50
N MET A 246 -16.34 -8.00 1.00
CA MET A 246 -15.45 -8.82 1.82
C MET A 246 -16.12 -9.27 3.12
N ALA A 247 -16.84 -8.40 3.81
CA ALA A 247 -17.56 -8.75 5.02
C ALA A 247 -18.66 -9.80 4.73
N SER A 248 -19.36 -9.68 3.61
CA SER A 248 -20.36 -10.66 3.20
C SER A 248 -19.73 -12.03 2.90
N ILE A 249 -18.54 -12.04 2.29
CA ILE A 249 -17.76 -13.27 2.07
C ILE A 249 -17.35 -13.89 3.41
N MET A 250 -16.84 -13.11 4.37
CA MET A 250 -16.48 -13.61 5.70
C MET A 250 -17.69 -14.16 6.46
N GLN A 251 -18.84 -13.47 6.40
CA GLN A 251 -20.08 -13.98 6.99
C GLN A 251 -20.53 -15.28 6.34
N SER A 252 -20.44 -15.40 5.02
CA SER A 252 -20.74 -16.66 4.34
C SER A 252 -19.85 -17.80 4.83
N ASN A 253 -18.52 -17.60 4.85
CA ASN A 253 -17.58 -18.62 5.33
C ASN A 253 -17.89 -19.03 6.78
N ALA A 254 -18.21 -18.08 7.65
CA ALA A 254 -18.60 -18.36 9.02
C ALA A 254 -19.92 -19.18 9.09
N TYR A 255 -20.92 -18.87 8.26
CA TYR A 255 -22.14 -19.67 8.20
C TYR A 255 -21.94 -21.06 7.58
N VAL A 256 -21.02 -21.22 6.63
CA VAL A 256 -20.59 -22.54 6.13
C VAL A 256 -19.99 -23.36 7.28
N GLY A 257 -19.10 -22.77 8.08
CA GLY A 257 -18.53 -23.40 9.26
C GLY A 257 -19.57 -23.80 10.29
N LYS A 258 -20.62 -22.99 10.47
CA LYS A 258 -21.79 -23.29 11.34
C LYS A 258 -22.78 -24.26 10.70
N ASN A 259 -22.51 -24.81 9.54
CA ASN A 259 -23.41 -25.70 8.78
C ASN A 259 -24.76 -25.04 8.42
N ASN A 260 -24.82 -23.71 8.31
CA ASN A 260 -26.03 -22.99 7.92
C ASN A 260 -25.94 -22.53 6.45
N ILE A 261 -26.14 -23.50 5.57
CA ILE A 261 -26.00 -23.36 4.11
C ILE A 261 -26.91 -22.24 3.56
N GLN A 262 -28.14 -22.14 4.06
CA GLN A 262 -29.10 -21.13 3.58
C GLN A 262 -28.60 -19.69 3.85
N LYS A 263 -28.11 -19.42 5.07
CA LYS A 263 -27.57 -18.10 5.40
C LYS A 263 -26.27 -17.83 4.65
N ALA A 264 -25.40 -18.82 4.53
CA ALA A 264 -24.17 -18.67 3.75
C ALA A 264 -24.47 -18.24 2.31
N LYS A 265 -25.44 -18.90 1.66
CA LYS A 265 -25.91 -18.57 0.32
C LYS A 265 -26.40 -17.11 0.22
N THR A 266 -27.23 -16.68 1.16
CA THR A 266 -27.77 -15.30 1.19
C THR A 266 -26.64 -14.24 1.21
N PHE A 267 -25.58 -14.48 1.97
CA PHE A 267 -24.44 -13.56 2.02
C PHE A 267 -23.61 -13.58 0.73
N LEU A 268 -23.44 -14.73 0.09
CA LEU A 268 -22.78 -14.79 -1.21
C LEU A 268 -23.60 -14.16 -2.33
N GLU A 269 -24.93 -14.31 -2.31
CA GLU A 269 -25.82 -13.60 -3.25
C GLU A 269 -25.71 -12.08 -3.10
N LYS A 270 -25.57 -11.58 -1.86
CA LYS A 270 -25.29 -10.15 -1.61
C LYS A 270 -23.94 -9.74 -2.17
N ALA A 271 -22.88 -10.54 -1.95
CA ALA A 271 -21.54 -10.25 -2.47
C ALA A 271 -21.54 -10.23 -4.02
N ASP A 272 -22.19 -11.21 -4.65
CA ASP A 272 -22.34 -11.31 -6.11
C ASP A 272 -23.05 -10.07 -6.70
N TYR A 273 -24.15 -9.66 -6.07
CA TYR A 273 -24.87 -8.47 -6.47
C TYR A 273 -23.99 -7.22 -6.44
N LEU A 274 -23.23 -7.03 -5.36
CA LEU A 274 -22.32 -5.89 -5.20
C LEU A 274 -21.16 -5.96 -6.21
N ILE A 275 -20.55 -7.11 -6.43
CA ILE A 275 -19.49 -7.31 -7.43
C ILE A 275 -19.99 -6.93 -8.84
N LYS A 276 -21.19 -7.35 -9.22
CA LYS A 276 -21.78 -7.06 -10.53
C LYS A 276 -22.19 -5.60 -10.72
N SER A 277 -22.55 -4.94 -9.64
CA SER A 277 -22.97 -3.53 -9.65
C SER A 277 -21.80 -2.55 -9.54
N ASP A 278 -20.66 -2.99 -9.04
CA ASP A 278 -19.51 -2.16 -8.75
C ASP A 278 -18.53 -2.13 -9.95
N ARG A 279 -18.20 -0.93 -10.42
CA ARG A 279 -17.25 -0.69 -11.50
C ARG A 279 -15.85 -0.32 -10.99
N THR A 280 -15.69 -0.19 -9.69
CA THR A 280 -14.43 0.20 -9.07
C THR A 280 -13.63 -1.02 -8.61
N VAL A 281 -12.31 -0.92 -8.59
CA VAL A 281 -11.40 -1.99 -8.21
C VAL A 281 -10.49 -1.46 -7.12
N TYR A 282 -11.04 -1.31 -5.91
CA TYR A 282 -10.21 -0.92 -4.76
C TYR A 282 -9.57 -2.15 -4.09
N ILE A 283 -10.37 -3.21 -3.84
CA ILE A 283 -9.86 -4.50 -3.38
C ILE A 283 -9.72 -5.43 -4.59
N LEU A 284 -8.48 -5.61 -5.01
CA LEU A 284 -8.14 -6.32 -6.25
C LEU A 284 -8.51 -7.82 -6.26
N ASP A 285 -8.64 -8.45 -5.07
CA ASP A 285 -8.80 -9.91 -4.95
C ASP A 285 -10.22 -10.36 -4.59
N LYS A 286 -11.20 -9.42 -4.59
CA LYS A 286 -12.58 -9.72 -4.20
C LYS A 286 -13.20 -10.89 -4.97
N ASP A 287 -12.96 -10.97 -6.28
CA ASP A 287 -13.48 -12.06 -7.12
C ASP A 287 -12.84 -13.40 -6.75
N MET A 288 -11.54 -13.43 -6.46
CA MET A 288 -10.83 -14.61 -6.01
C MET A 288 -11.42 -15.14 -4.69
N TYR A 289 -11.60 -14.26 -3.70
CA TYR A 289 -12.21 -14.62 -2.42
C TYR A 289 -13.65 -15.04 -2.56
N TYR A 290 -14.41 -14.42 -3.46
CA TYR A 290 -15.79 -14.81 -3.76
C TYR A 290 -15.87 -16.24 -4.31
N TYR A 291 -15.07 -16.57 -5.34
CA TYR A 291 -15.08 -17.93 -5.90
C TYR A 291 -14.54 -18.97 -4.90
N MET A 292 -13.60 -18.61 -4.03
CA MET A 292 -13.16 -19.49 -2.95
C MET A 292 -14.30 -19.79 -1.97
N ALA A 293 -15.06 -18.77 -1.56
CA ALA A 293 -16.20 -18.94 -0.66
C ALA A 293 -17.36 -19.71 -1.32
N MET A 294 -17.61 -19.51 -2.63
CA MET A 294 -18.55 -20.34 -3.39
C MET A 294 -18.10 -21.81 -3.39
N GLY A 295 -16.81 -22.08 -3.60
CA GLY A 295 -16.25 -23.43 -3.50
C GLY A 295 -16.49 -24.06 -2.13
N ASN A 296 -16.27 -23.31 -1.04
CA ASN A 296 -16.52 -23.76 0.33
C ASN A 296 -18.01 -24.10 0.56
N LEU A 297 -18.92 -23.24 0.07
CA LEU A 297 -20.36 -23.47 0.16
C LEU A 297 -20.80 -24.73 -0.60
N GLU A 298 -20.35 -24.88 -1.85
CA GLU A 298 -20.69 -26.02 -2.70
C GLU A 298 -20.09 -27.33 -2.14
N TYR A 299 -18.86 -27.31 -1.64
CA TYR A 299 -18.23 -28.43 -0.97
C TYR A 299 -19.05 -28.89 0.24
N LYS A 300 -19.48 -27.92 1.08
CA LYS A 300 -20.29 -28.22 2.26
C LYS A 300 -21.71 -28.69 1.92
N SER A 301 -22.19 -28.35 0.73
CA SER A 301 -23.47 -28.79 0.16
C SER A 301 -23.36 -30.11 -0.59
N GLU A 302 -22.19 -30.78 -0.54
CA GLU A 302 -21.87 -32.04 -1.23
C GLU A 302 -21.89 -31.95 -2.77
N ASN A 303 -21.88 -30.72 -3.32
CA ASN A 303 -21.83 -30.44 -4.76
C ASN A 303 -20.37 -30.38 -5.23
N TYR A 304 -19.62 -31.45 -5.14
CA TYR A 304 -18.18 -31.51 -5.30
C TYR A 304 -17.69 -31.00 -6.66
N ASN A 305 -18.42 -31.27 -7.77
CA ASN A 305 -18.05 -30.78 -9.09
C ASN A 305 -18.10 -29.23 -9.16
N SER A 306 -19.18 -28.64 -8.64
CA SER A 306 -19.34 -27.21 -8.55
C SER A 306 -18.26 -26.56 -7.64
N ALA A 307 -17.94 -27.24 -6.53
CA ALA A 307 -16.87 -26.79 -5.64
C ALA A 307 -15.52 -26.73 -6.36
N ILE A 308 -15.16 -27.80 -7.09
CA ILE A 308 -13.92 -27.87 -7.89
C ILE A 308 -13.88 -26.75 -8.93
N ASP A 309 -14.98 -26.50 -9.64
CA ASP A 309 -15.04 -25.46 -10.67
C ASP A 309 -14.86 -24.04 -10.07
N ASN A 310 -15.44 -23.78 -8.91
CA ASN A 310 -15.25 -22.51 -8.20
C ASN A 310 -13.82 -22.35 -7.67
N TYR A 311 -13.23 -23.40 -7.09
CA TYR A 311 -11.82 -23.35 -6.65
C TYR A 311 -10.87 -23.14 -7.84
N LYS A 312 -11.13 -23.76 -9.01
CA LYS A 312 -10.35 -23.53 -10.22
C LYS A 312 -10.44 -22.08 -10.68
N LYS A 313 -11.64 -21.47 -10.65
CA LYS A 313 -11.80 -20.04 -10.99
C LYS A 313 -11.02 -19.14 -10.03
N SER A 314 -11.11 -19.39 -8.73
CA SER A 314 -10.33 -18.67 -7.73
C SER A 314 -8.82 -18.79 -8.00
N LEU A 315 -8.34 -20.00 -8.26
CA LEU A 315 -6.94 -20.27 -8.59
C LEU A 315 -6.52 -19.59 -9.91
N GLU A 316 -7.37 -19.63 -10.93
CA GLU A 316 -7.12 -18.97 -12.21
C GLU A 316 -6.95 -17.45 -12.05
N ILE A 317 -7.79 -16.80 -11.24
CA ILE A 317 -7.67 -15.36 -10.94
C ILE A 317 -6.36 -15.10 -10.22
N SER A 318 -6.03 -15.88 -9.19
CA SER A 318 -4.76 -15.79 -8.45
C SER A 318 -3.55 -16.05 -9.36
N THR A 319 -3.63 -17.05 -10.23
CA THR A 319 -2.56 -17.46 -11.14
C THR A 319 -2.42 -16.50 -12.31
N LYS A 320 -3.50 -15.96 -12.87
CA LYS A 320 -3.44 -14.89 -13.88
C LYS A 320 -2.71 -13.67 -13.36
N ARG A 321 -2.81 -13.37 -12.08
CA ARG A 321 -2.04 -12.30 -11.45
C ARG A 321 -0.58 -12.67 -11.28
N LYS A 322 -0.27 -13.88 -10.82
CA LYS A 322 1.08 -14.43 -10.84
C LYS A 322 1.59 -14.59 -12.26
N LEU A 323 0.78 -15.11 -13.18
CA LEU A 323 1.12 -15.32 -14.58
C LEU A 323 1.07 -14.03 -15.42
N THR A 324 0.33 -13.01 -15.02
CA THR A 324 0.53 -11.68 -15.62
C THR A 324 1.89 -11.14 -15.18
N GLN A 325 2.35 -11.47 -14.00
CA GLN A 325 3.69 -11.20 -13.51
C GLN A 325 4.74 -12.16 -14.14
N GLU A 326 4.50 -13.49 -14.15
CA GLU A 326 5.41 -14.51 -14.67
C GLU A 326 5.31 -14.77 -16.20
N ASN A 327 4.16 -14.54 -16.86
CA ASN A 327 4.03 -14.71 -18.32
C ASN A 327 4.45 -13.47 -19.09
N ILE A 328 4.49 -12.36 -18.47
CA ILE A 328 5.26 -11.22 -18.97
C ILE A 328 6.76 -11.60 -18.95
N GLU A 329 7.19 -12.42 -17.96
CA GLU A 329 8.56 -12.95 -17.86
C GLU A 329 8.87 -14.07 -18.87
N LYS A 330 7.90 -14.86 -19.29
CA LYS A 330 8.09 -16.03 -20.18
C LYS A 330 7.72 -15.78 -21.63
N LEU A 331 7.08 -14.65 -21.95
CA LEU A 331 6.77 -14.26 -23.33
C LEU A 331 7.86 -13.36 -23.93
N ASN A 332 8.97 -13.20 -23.22
CA ASN A 332 10.26 -12.69 -23.67
C ASN A 332 11.31 -13.81 -23.58
#